data_64dc48763d6837d19ebc99cc89ff14e1
#
_entry.id   64dc48763d6837d19ebc99cc89ff14e1
#
_cell.length_a   1.000
_cell.length_b   1.000
_cell.length_c   1.000
_cell.angle_alpha   90.00
_cell.angle_beta   90.00
_cell.angle_gamma   90.00
#
_symmetry.space_group_name_H-M   'P 1'
#
loop_
_entity.id
_entity.type
_entity.pdbx_description
1 polymer ?
#
loop_
_entity_poly.entity_id
_entity_poly.type
_entity_poly.pdbx_seq_one_letter_code
_entity_poly.pdbx_strand_id
1 'polypeptide(L)'
;YANFGEYLYWSYANIQMLHYALNNGVQRYNRVCYMIRSKAFKAYKEGRWNIHDLFEFNIAKIKQNGYCWYCGKEMEPSKLTKDHVFPRSKGGVNEMDNIIMVCKTCNSSKGNMDLFEWYSEVRHEWPPFNVMVHYLKNIYLYSVENGLLDKHSTELDAMDIPFKWQYIPINFPQPEDYWPEKFETDDNNG
;
A
#
# COMPACT_ATOMS: atom_id res chain seq x y z
N TYR A 1 3.50 16.53 10.70
CA TYR A 1 4.31 16.55 9.47
C TYR A 1 4.32 17.98 8.93
N ALA A 2 5.46 18.44 8.44
CA ALA A 2 5.59 19.78 7.92
C ALA A 2 4.85 19.94 6.57
N ASN A 3 4.83 18.88 5.77
CA ASN A 3 4.18 18.86 4.46
C ASN A 3 3.72 17.43 4.09
N PHE A 4 3.07 17.29 2.96
CA PHE A 4 2.55 16.00 2.48
C PHE A 4 3.65 15.00 2.10
N GLY A 5 4.79 15.49 1.62
CA GLY A 5 5.96 14.64 1.36
C GLY A 5 6.42 13.92 2.64
N GLU A 6 6.56 14.64 3.76
CA GLU A 6 6.90 14.01 5.04
C GLU A 6 5.85 13.00 5.50
N TYR A 7 4.56 13.27 5.25
CA TYR A 7 3.48 12.34 5.55
C TYR A 7 3.62 11.03 4.76
N LEU A 8 3.88 11.12 3.46
CA LEU A 8 4.14 9.96 2.61
C LEU A 8 5.40 9.21 3.02
N TYR A 9 6.50 9.93 3.30
CA TYR A 9 7.74 9.30 3.75
C TYR A 9 7.57 8.55 5.06
N TRP A 10 6.72 9.04 5.95
CA TRP A 10 6.40 8.31 7.19
C TRP A 10 5.62 7.03 6.92
N SER A 11 4.63 7.08 6.03
CA SER A 11 3.89 5.89 5.60
C SER A 11 4.84 4.84 5.00
N TYR A 12 5.74 5.25 4.10
CA TYR A 12 6.76 4.35 3.53
C TYR A 12 7.75 3.81 4.56
N ALA A 13 8.13 4.60 5.54
CA ALA A 13 8.99 4.15 6.63
C ALA A 13 8.32 3.05 7.48
N ASN A 14 7.01 3.16 7.70
CA ASN A 14 6.23 2.11 8.35
C ASN A 14 6.12 0.85 7.48
N ILE A 15 5.99 0.99 6.16
CA ILE A 15 6.05 -0.14 5.22
C ILE A 15 7.39 -0.88 5.33
N GLN A 16 8.52 -0.16 5.41
CA GLN A 16 9.83 -0.79 5.60
C GLN A 16 9.91 -1.55 6.91
N MET A 17 9.35 -0.99 7.98
CA MET A 17 9.27 -1.63 9.28
C MET A 17 8.44 -2.92 9.22
N LEU A 18 7.25 -2.86 8.62
CA LEU A 18 6.37 -4.01 8.45
C LEU A 18 7.01 -5.08 7.55
N HIS A 19 7.60 -4.69 6.43
CA HIS A 19 8.30 -5.61 5.54
C HIS A 19 9.41 -6.38 6.24
N TYR A 20 10.23 -5.69 7.03
CA TYR A 20 11.26 -6.34 7.84
C TYR A 20 10.65 -7.34 8.82
N ALA A 21 9.62 -6.93 9.54
CA ALA A 21 8.97 -7.78 10.54
C ALA A 21 8.38 -9.05 9.91
N LEU A 22 7.66 -8.92 8.80
CA LEU A 22 7.08 -10.05 8.08
C LEU A 22 8.15 -11.01 7.54
N ASN A 23 9.24 -10.50 7.00
CA ASN A 23 10.31 -11.34 6.43
C ASN A 23 11.13 -12.06 7.50
N ASN A 24 11.18 -11.53 8.72
CA ASN A 24 11.97 -12.09 9.82
C ASN A 24 11.10 -12.79 10.89
N GLY A 25 9.81 -13.02 10.64
CA GLY A 25 8.91 -13.69 11.58
C GLY A 25 8.69 -12.94 12.88
N VAL A 26 8.81 -11.60 12.88
CA VAL A 26 8.61 -10.75 14.05
C VAL A 26 7.12 -10.53 14.25
N GLN A 27 6.53 -11.12 15.27
CA GLN A 27 5.10 -11.01 15.57
C GLN A 27 4.71 -9.64 16.10
N ARG A 28 5.56 -9.02 16.93
CA ARG A 28 5.36 -7.68 17.50
C ARG A 28 6.56 -6.81 17.25
N TYR A 29 6.32 -5.57 16.85
CA TYR A 29 7.40 -4.63 16.59
C TYR A 29 8.33 -4.49 17.79
N ASN A 30 9.60 -4.65 17.54
CA ASN A 30 10.68 -4.54 18.52
C ASN A 30 11.57 -3.33 18.21
N ARG A 31 12.61 -3.14 19.02
CA ARG A 31 13.57 -2.04 18.87
C ARG A 31 14.19 -1.97 17.47
N VAL A 32 14.49 -3.14 16.85
CA VAL A 32 15.08 -3.17 15.50
C VAL A 32 14.09 -2.65 14.47
N CYS A 33 12.82 -3.04 14.56
CA CYS A 33 11.76 -2.55 13.68
C CYS A 33 11.65 -1.03 13.73
N TYR A 34 11.61 -0.45 14.93
CA TYR A 34 11.55 1.00 15.12
C TYR A 34 12.82 1.74 14.63
N MET A 35 13.99 1.11 14.77
CA MET A 35 15.24 1.65 14.21
C MET A 35 15.19 1.68 12.69
N ILE A 36 14.66 0.63 12.05
CA ILE A 36 14.49 0.58 10.59
C ILE A 36 13.57 1.70 10.14
N ARG A 37 12.40 1.87 10.77
CA ARG A 37 11.47 2.96 10.46
C ARG A 37 12.16 4.32 10.55
N SER A 38 12.85 4.59 11.66
CA SER A 38 13.50 5.88 11.88
C SER A 38 14.61 6.16 10.84
N LYS A 39 15.41 5.14 10.51
CA LYS A 39 16.45 5.26 9.47
C LYS A 39 15.84 5.46 8.08
N ALA A 40 14.77 4.74 7.75
CA ALA A 40 14.07 4.88 6.49
C ALA A 40 13.48 6.28 6.33
N PHE A 41 12.75 6.77 7.34
CA PHE A 41 12.17 8.10 7.31
C PHE A 41 13.22 9.20 7.10
N LYS A 42 14.34 9.11 7.83
CA LYS A 42 15.46 10.04 7.66
C LYS A 42 16.05 9.95 6.24
N ALA A 43 16.24 8.75 5.72
CA ALA A 43 16.81 8.53 4.40
C ALA A 43 15.92 9.09 3.27
N TYR A 44 14.59 8.95 3.38
CA TYR A 44 13.64 9.56 2.44
C TYR A 44 13.68 11.09 2.51
N LYS A 45 13.65 11.67 3.70
CA LYS A 45 13.71 13.14 3.87
C LYS A 45 15.00 13.76 3.31
N GLU A 46 16.10 13.06 3.41
CA GLU A 46 17.41 13.48 2.88
C GLU A 46 17.62 13.14 1.41
N GLY A 47 16.64 12.53 0.74
CA GLY A 47 16.75 12.11 -0.66
C GLY A 47 17.78 11.01 -0.92
N ARG A 48 18.25 10.32 0.14
CA ARG A 48 19.21 9.20 0.01
C ARG A 48 18.55 7.92 -0.47
N TRP A 49 17.27 7.74 -0.20
CA TRP A 49 16.43 6.65 -0.68
C TRP A 49 15.33 7.21 -1.56
N ASN A 50 15.16 6.56 -2.70
CA ASN A 50 14.07 6.87 -3.60
C ASN A 50 12.94 5.85 -3.40
N ILE A 51 11.72 6.34 -3.24
CA ILE A 51 10.53 5.51 -3.14
C ILE A 51 10.35 4.63 -4.38
N HIS A 52 10.74 5.12 -5.55
CA HIS A 52 10.64 4.41 -6.81
C HIS A 52 11.45 3.10 -6.84
N ASP A 53 12.64 3.09 -6.25
CA ASP A 53 13.59 1.98 -6.38
C ASP A 53 13.24 0.77 -5.49
N LEU A 54 12.46 0.99 -4.43
CA LEU A 54 12.25 -0.03 -3.39
C LEU A 54 11.28 -1.13 -3.78
N PHE A 55 10.48 -0.95 -4.84
CA PHE A 55 9.34 -1.81 -5.13
C PHE A 55 9.30 -2.39 -6.53
N GLU A 56 10.27 -2.11 -7.38
CA GLU A 56 10.39 -2.76 -8.71
C GLU A 56 10.52 -4.29 -8.59
N PHE A 57 11.13 -4.77 -7.52
CA PHE A 57 11.33 -6.20 -7.28
C PHE A 57 10.02 -6.97 -7.05
N ASN A 58 8.98 -6.32 -6.54
CA ASN A 58 7.70 -6.96 -6.25
C ASN A 58 6.76 -7.06 -7.45
N ILE A 59 6.88 -6.16 -8.43
CA ILE A 59 6.00 -6.15 -9.61
C ILE A 59 6.10 -7.45 -10.41
N ALA A 60 7.28 -8.06 -10.48
CA ALA A 60 7.47 -9.34 -11.16
C ALA A 60 6.76 -10.52 -10.46
N LYS A 61 6.72 -10.55 -9.12
CA LYS A 61 5.98 -11.55 -8.34
C LYS A 61 4.46 -11.38 -8.44
N ILE A 62 4.03 -10.18 -8.63
CA ILE A 62 2.66 -9.72 -8.66
C ILE A 62 1.91 -10.17 -9.92
N LYS A 63 2.61 -10.41 -11.00
CA LYS A 63 2.07 -10.96 -12.25
C LYS A 63 1.79 -12.46 -12.17
N GLN A 64 1.89 -13.09 -11.01
CA GLN A 64 1.50 -14.48 -10.85
C GLN A 64 -0.01 -14.60 -11.04
N ASN A 65 -0.35 -15.27 -12.14
CA ASN A 65 -1.72 -15.56 -12.55
C ASN A 65 -2.41 -16.45 -11.51
N GLY A 66 -3.68 -16.19 -11.26
CA GLY A 66 -4.53 -17.11 -10.52
C GLY A 66 -5.03 -16.63 -9.16
N TYR A 67 -4.73 -15.40 -8.75
CA TYR A 67 -5.21 -14.84 -7.48
C TYR A 67 -5.83 -13.47 -7.66
N CYS A 68 -6.94 -13.21 -6.95
CA CYS A 68 -7.45 -11.86 -6.78
C CYS A 68 -6.51 -11.05 -5.88
N TRP A 69 -6.00 -9.95 -6.38
CA TRP A 69 -5.09 -9.10 -5.62
C TRP A 69 -5.69 -8.49 -4.36
N TYR A 70 -7.00 -8.21 -4.41
CA TYR A 70 -7.67 -7.55 -3.30
C TYR A 70 -8.04 -8.51 -2.16
N CYS A 71 -8.44 -9.72 -2.45
CA CYS A 71 -8.89 -10.66 -1.40
C CYS A 71 -8.04 -11.94 -1.29
N GLY A 72 -7.01 -12.09 -2.11
CA GLY A 72 -6.13 -13.27 -2.11
C GLY A 72 -6.77 -14.57 -2.61
N LYS A 73 -8.06 -14.56 -2.99
CA LYS A 73 -8.75 -15.77 -3.42
C LYS A 73 -8.16 -16.33 -4.71
N GLU A 74 -7.80 -17.59 -4.68
CA GLU A 74 -7.38 -18.33 -5.87
C GLU A 74 -8.56 -18.55 -6.83
N MET A 75 -8.33 -18.35 -8.11
CA MET A 75 -9.31 -18.60 -9.16
C MET A 75 -8.67 -18.70 -10.55
N GLU A 76 -9.41 -19.25 -11.47
CA GLU A 76 -8.95 -19.33 -12.86
C GLU A 76 -8.67 -17.91 -13.42
N PRO A 77 -7.56 -17.72 -14.16
CA PRO A 77 -7.21 -16.41 -14.73
C PRO A 77 -8.32 -15.79 -15.58
N SER A 78 -9.12 -16.61 -16.26
CA SER A 78 -10.27 -16.18 -17.07
C SER A 78 -11.41 -15.53 -16.28
N LYS A 79 -11.46 -15.78 -14.96
CA LYS A 79 -12.45 -15.19 -14.04
C LYS A 79 -11.97 -13.90 -13.38
N LEU A 80 -10.71 -13.54 -13.60
CA LEU A 80 -10.16 -12.28 -13.12
C LEU A 80 -10.47 -11.15 -14.10
N THR A 81 -10.70 -9.96 -13.54
CA THR A 81 -10.92 -8.72 -14.28
C THR A 81 -9.81 -7.73 -13.99
N LYS A 82 -9.54 -6.84 -14.93
CA LYS A 82 -8.61 -5.73 -14.73
C LYS A 82 -9.26 -4.65 -13.88
N ASP A 83 -8.57 -4.18 -12.87
CA ASP A 83 -8.92 -2.94 -12.16
C ASP A 83 -7.75 -1.96 -12.18
N HIS A 84 -8.08 -0.68 -12.15
CA HIS A 84 -7.11 0.40 -11.99
C HIS A 84 -7.05 0.77 -10.51
N VAL A 85 -5.93 0.49 -9.87
CA VAL A 85 -5.72 0.80 -8.44
C VAL A 85 -5.98 2.29 -8.20
N PHE A 86 -5.47 3.12 -9.09
CA PHE A 86 -5.78 4.54 -9.19
C PHE A 86 -6.82 4.73 -10.29
N PRO A 87 -8.07 5.07 -9.99
CA PRO A 87 -9.16 5.08 -10.95
C PRO A 87 -8.89 5.96 -12.17
N ARG A 88 -9.16 5.45 -13.36
CA ARG A 88 -9.02 6.23 -14.63
C ARG A 88 -9.84 7.50 -14.61
N SER A 89 -11.05 7.48 -14.05
CA SER A 89 -11.93 8.64 -13.90
C SER A 89 -11.31 9.76 -13.05
N LYS A 90 -10.24 9.44 -12.31
CA LYS A 90 -9.51 10.37 -11.46
C LYS A 90 -8.06 10.62 -11.91
N GLY A 91 -7.76 10.35 -13.18
CA GLY A 91 -6.44 10.57 -13.76
C GLY A 91 -5.49 9.37 -13.71
N GLY A 92 -5.99 8.20 -13.32
CA GLY A 92 -5.19 6.96 -13.33
C GLY A 92 -4.77 6.59 -14.75
N VAL A 93 -3.48 6.31 -14.93
CA VAL A 93 -2.89 5.90 -16.21
C VAL A 93 -3.25 4.45 -16.55
N ASN A 94 -3.29 4.12 -17.84
CA ASN A 94 -3.53 2.77 -18.33
C ASN A 94 -2.21 1.99 -18.49
N GLU A 95 -1.31 2.14 -17.52
CA GLU A 95 -0.03 1.47 -17.49
C GLU A 95 -0.05 0.26 -16.56
N MET A 96 0.88 -0.65 -16.81
CA MET A 96 0.95 -1.92 -16.06
C MET A 96 1.14 -1.72 -14.55
N ASP A 97 1.70 -0.59 -14.16
CA ASP A 97 1.89 -0.23 -12.75
C ASP A 97 0.60 0.22 -12.06
N ASN A 98 -0.45 0.51 -12.81
CA ASN A 98 -1.75 0.89 -12.29
C ASN A 98 -2.83 -0.19 -12.50
N ILE A 99 -2.51 -1.27 -13.21
CA ILE A 99 -3.47 -2.33 -13.52
C ILE A 99 -3.16 -3.58 -12.69
N ILE A 100 -4.17 -4.08 -12.00
CA ILE A 100 -4.11 -5.33 -11.25
C ILE A 100 -5.24 -6.27 -11.63
N MET A 101 -5.06 -7.56 -11.37
CA MET A 101 -6.05 -8.59 -11.63
C MET A 101 -6.84 -8.89 -10.38
N VAL A 102 -8.15 -8.74 -10.44
CA VAL A 102 -9.05 -8.85 -9.29
C VAL A 102 -10.31 -9.64 -9.65
N CYS A 103 -10.95 -10.24 -8.67
CA CYS A 103 -12.25 -10.88 -8.90
C CYS A 103 -13.34 -9.83 -9.14
N LYS A 104 -14.38 -10.24 -9.88
CA LYS A 104 -15.50 -9.36 -10.22
C LYS A 104 -16.18 -8.76 -8.98
N THR A 105 -16.28 -9.53 -7.89
CA THR A 105 -16.89 -9.07 -6.62
C THR A 105 -16.09 -7.92 -6.02
N CYS A 106 -14.77 -8.06 -5.89
CA CYS A 106 -13.91 -6.99 -5.36
C CYS A 106 -13.94 -5.75 -6.27
N ASN A 107 -13.85 -5.96 -7.59
CA ASN A 107 -13.88 -4.88 -8.56
C ASN A 107 -15.19 -4.08 -8.48
N SER A 108 -16.33 -4.77 -8.46
CA SER A 108 -17.64 -4.12 -8.34
C SER A 108 -17.84 -3.43 -7.00
N SER A 109 -17.35 -4.04 -5.91
CA SER A 109 -17.45 -3.48 -4.55
C SER A 109 -16.60 -2.20 -4.39
N LYS A 110 -15.37 -2.21 -4.92
CA LYS A 110 -14.50 -1.03 -4.88
C LYS A 110 -15.02 0.08 -5.79
N GLY A 111 -15.41 -0.25 -7.02
CA GLY A 111 -15.84 0.75 -7.99
C GLY A 111 -14.82 1.87 -8.14
N ASN A 112 -15.28 3.12 -8.02
CA ASN A 112 -14.44 4.33 -8.11
C ASN A 112 -14.01 4.89 -6.73
N MET A 113 -14.18 4.11 -5.65
CA MET A 113 -13.70 4.54 -4.33
C MET A 113 -12.18 4.60 -4.29
N ASP A 114 -11.66 5.49 -3.46
CA ASP A 114 -10.27 5.44 -3.03
C ASP A 114 -9.96 4.07 -2.41
N LEU A 115 -8.77 3.54 -2.68
CA LEU A 115 -8.42 2.19 -2.26
C LEU A 115 -8.38 2.06 -0.74
N PHE A 116 -7.73 2.98 -0.06
CA PHE A 116 -7.61 2.92 1.40
C PHE A 116 -8.94 3.21 2.09
N GLU A 117 -9.75 4.13 1.55
CA GLU A 117 -11.12 4.34 1.99
C GLU A 117 -11.95 3.07 1.87
N TRP A 118 -11.88 2.37 0.73
CA TRP A 118 -12.63 1.14 0.51
C TRP A 118 -12.25 0.02 1.49
N TYR A 119 -10.94 -0.15 1.75
CA TYR A 119 -10.51 -1.12 2.75
C TYR A 119 -10.95 -0.75 4.16
N SER A 120 -10.88 0.54 4.52
CA SER A 120 -11.29 1.03 5.84
C SER A 120 -12.80 0.95 6.04
N GLU A 121 -13.57 1.52 5.11
CA GLU A 121 -15.00 1.78 5.31
C GLU A 121 -15.92 0.64 4.85
N VAL A 122 -15.45 -0.21 3.93
CA VAL A 122 -16.28 -1.28 3.34
C VAL A 122 -15.78 -2.65 3.75
N ARG A 123 -14.46 -2.87 3.67
CA ARG A 123 -13.90 -4.18 3.99
C ARG A 123 -13.56 -4.36 5.47
N HIS A 124 -13.28 -3.29 6.18
CA HIS A 124 -12.84 -3.28 7.58
C HIS A 124 -11.59 -4.16 7.81
N GLU A 125 -10.68 -4.15 6.87
CA GLU A 125 -9.43 -4.92 6.88
C GLU A 125 -8.29 -4.12 6.26
N TRP A 126 -7.07 -4.55 6.51
CA TRP A 126 -5.89 -3.95 5.89
C TRP A 126 -5.73 -4.41 4.44
N PRO A 127 -5.28 -3.54 3.53
CA PRO A 127 -4.92 -3.96 2.18
C PRO A 127 -3.80 -5.00 2.22
N PRO A 128 -3.79 -5.99 1.31
CA PRO A 128 -2.62 -6.84 1.13
C PRO A 128 -1.36 -6.00 0.90
N PHE A 129 -0.22 -6.43 1.45
CA PHE A 129 1.02 -5.66 1.46
C PHE A 129 1.39 -5.11 0.08
N ASN A 130 1.36 -5.97 -0.94
CA ASN A 130 1.71 -5.56 -2.31
C ASN A 130 0.74 -4.53 -2.89
N VAL A 131 -0.54 -4.65 -2.59
CA VAL A 131 -1.58 -3.69 -3.03
C VAL A 131 -1.35 -2.33 -2.40
N MET A 132 -1.10 -2.32 -1.09
CA MET A 132 -0.83 -1.09 -0.34
C MET A 132 0.41 -0.37 -0.87
N VAL A 133 1.51 -1.09 -1.05
CA VAL A 133 2.76 -0.57 -1.61
C VAL A 133 2.54 0.02 -3.00
N HIS A 134 1.84 -0.73 -3.85
CA HIS A 134 1.58 -0.34 -5.23
C HIS A 134 0.74 0.94 -5.32
N TYR A 135 -0.30 1.04 -4.48
CA TYR A 135 -1.13 2.23 -4.44
C TYR A 135 -0.39 3.46 -3.91
N LEU A 136 0.38 3.31 -2.85
CA LEU A 136 1.22 4.39 -2.32
C LEU A 136 2.24 4.89 -3.34
N LYS A 137 2.84 3.98 -4.14
CA LYS A 137 3.74 4.37 -5.23
C LYS A 137 3.03 5.26 -6.24
N ASN A 138 1.81 4.90 -6.65
CA ASN A 138 1.03 5.72 -7.59
C ASN A 138 0.70 7.09 -6.98
N ILE A 139 0.32 7.15 -5.70
CA ILE A 139 0.10 8.43 -4.99
C ILE A 139 1.37 9.28 -4.99
N TYR A 140 2.51 8.69 -4.69
CA TYR A 140 3.79 9.40 -4.68
C TYR A 140 4.15 9.96 -6.06
N LEU A 141 4.08 9.15 -7.11
CA LEU A 141 4.39 9.57 -8.48
C LEU A 141 3.47 10.71 -8.93
N TYR A 142 2.17 10.57 -8.69
CA TYR A 142 1.21 11.64 -8.96
C TYR A 142 1.55 12.91 -8.18
N SER A 143 1.94 12.77 -6.92
CA SER A 143 2.26 13.92 -6.05
C SER A 143 3.53 14.64 -6.48
N VAL A 144 4.53 13.91 -6.96
CA VAL A 144 5.74 14.50 -7.58
C VAL A 144 5.37 15.29 -8.82
N GLU A 145 4.63 14.67 -9.74
CA GLU A 145 4.25 15.27 -11.02
C GLU A 145 3.40 16.53 -10.85
N ASN A 146 2.54 16.56 -9.82
CA ASN A 146 1.62 17.68 -9.57
C ASN A 146 2.09 18.65 -8.46
N GLY A 147 3.33 18.52 -7.99
CA GLY A 147 3.91 19.44 -7.00
C GLY A 147 3.21 19.42 -5.63
N LEU A 148 2.70 18.25 -5.21
CA LEU A 148 1.95 18.13 -3.95
C LEU A 148 2.83 17.89 -2.73
N LEU A 149 4.08 17.45 -2.91
CA LEU A 149 4.92 17.03 -1.79
C LEU A 149 5.20 18.15 -0.78
N ASP A 150 5.30 19.39 -1.25
CA ASP A 150 5.55 20.55 -0.40
C ASP A 150 4.27 21.19 0.17
N LYS A 151 3.10 20.68 -0.21
CA LYS A 151 1.81 21.19 0.26
C LYS A 151 1.53 20.80 1.69
N HIS A 152 0.90 21.71 2.43
CA HIS A 152 0.34 21.43 3.75
C HIS A 152 -1.00 20.67 3.61
N SER A 153 -1.39 19.89 4.62
CA SER A 153 -2.64 19.13 4.61
C SER A 153 -3.89 19.99 4.34
N THR A 154 -3.93 21.20 4.87
CA THR A 154 -5.04 22.15 4.64
C THR A 154 -5.13 22.62 3.20
N GLU A 155 -4.03 22.65 2.47
CA GLU A 155 -4.04 22.96 1.03
C GLU A 155 -4.59 21.78 0.23
N LEU A 156 -4.24 20.53 0.62
CA LEU A 156 -4.75 19.31 -0.03
C LEU A 156 -6.27 19.16 0.13
N ASP A 157 -6.82 19.56 1.27
CA ASP A 157 -8.27 19.51 1.52
C ASP A 157 -9.05 20.43 0.56
N ALA A 158 -8.42 21.49 0.07
CA ALA A 158 -9.00 22.42 -0.87
C ALA A 158 -8.79 22.06 -2.34
N MET A 159 -8.00 21.00 -2.62
CA MET A 159 -7.66 20.58 -3.98
C MET A 159 -8.53 19.40 -4.44
N ASP A 160 -8.85 19.40 -5.73
CA ASP A 160 -9.46 18.23 -6.39
C ASP A 160 -8.36 17.23 -6.77
N ILE A 161 -7.96 16.40 -5.81
CA ILE A 161 -6.96 15.34 -6.00
C ILE A 161 -7.63 13.96 -6.09
N PRO A 162 -7.05 13.02 -6.86
CA PRO A 162 -7.70 11.76 -7.19
C PRO A 162 -7.67 10.71 -6.07
N PHE A 163 -7.09 11.03 -4.92
CA PHE A 163 -7.00 10.14 -3.75
C PHE A 163 -7.42 10.87 -2.49
N LYS A 164 -7.78 10.10 -1.47
CA LYS A 164 -8.12 10.61 -0.14
C LYS A 164 -6.94 10.47 0.79
N TRP A 165 -6.12 11.50 0.90
CA TRP A 165 -4.88 11.49 1.67
C TRP A 165 -5.09 11.15 3.16
N GLN A 166 -6.29 11.47 3.72
CA GLN A 166 -6.64 11.18 5.10
C GLN A 166 -6.68 9.67 5.43
N TYR A 167 -6.90 8.83 4.42
CA TYR A 167 -6.90 7.37 4.55
C TYR A 167 -5.54 6.72 4.35
N ILE A 168 -4.51 7.48 3.95
CA ILE A 168 -3.15 6.96 3.80
C ILE A 168 -2.64 6.52 5.18
N PRO A 169 -2.25 5.26 5.36
CA PRO A 169 -1.90 4.74 6.66
C PRO A 169 -0.57 5.31 7.17
N ILE A 170 -0.58 5.84 8.38
CA ILE A 170 0.60 6.34 9.11
C ILE A 170 0.86 5.58 10.40
N ASN A 171 -0.11 4.81 10.86
CA ASN A 171 -0.01 3.87 11.96
C ASN A 171 -0.37 2.50 11.44
N PHE A 172 0.51 1.54 11.67
CA PHE A 172 0.37 0.18 11.15
C PHE A 172 0.06 -0.78 12.31
N PRO A 173 -0.75 -1.83 12.05
CA PRO A 173 -1.02 -2.86 13.03
C PRO A 173 0.25 -3.62 13.39
N GLN A 174 0.22 -4.39 14.48
CA GLN A 174 1.30 -5.32 14.73
C GLN A 174 1.38 -6.36 13.60
N PRO A 175 2.55 -6.91 13.30
CA PRO A 175 2.69 -7.89 12.21
C PRO A 175 1.76 -9.09 12.35
N GLU A 176 1.54 -9.59 13.59
CA GLU A 176 0.62 -10.70 13.87
C GLU A 176 -0.85 -10.33 13.58
N ASP A 177 -1.25 -9.08 13.80
CA ASP A 177 -2.59 -8.59 13.51
C ASP A 177 -2.78 -8.29 12.01
N TYR A 178 -1.68 -7.98 11.31
CA TYR A 178 -1.69 -7.69 9.88
C TYR A 178 -1.79 -8.95 9.04
N TRP A 179 -1.06 -10.01 9.41
CA TRP A 179 -1.03 -11.30 8.72
C TRP A 179 -1.00 -12.46 9.73
N PRO A 180 -2.12 -12.71 10.41
CA PRO A 180 -2.19 -13.71 11.49
C PRO A 180 -1.79 -15.12 11.01
N GLU A 181 -2.22 -15.54 9.82
CA GLU A 181 -1.94 -16.88 9.29
C GLU A 181 -0.43 -17.18 9.15
N LYS A 182 0.41 -16.15 9.03
CA LYS A 182 1.87 -16.33 8.96
C LYS A 182 2.47 -16.75 10.31
N PHE A 183 1.78 -16.47 11.40
CA PHE A 183 2.25 -16.64 12.78
C PHE A 183 1.43 -17.68 13.56
N GLU A 184 0.40 -18.27 12.93
CA GLU A 184 -0.24 -19.44 13.49
C GLU A 184 0.79 -20.56 13.52
N THR A 185 1.19 -20.96 14.73
CA THR A 185 2.07 -22.10 14.95
C THR A 185 1.29 -23.37 14.68
N ASP A 186 1.92 -24.32 14.00
CA ASP A 186 1.42 -25.70 13.85
C ASP A 186 1.34 -26.40 15.23
N ASP A 187 0.46 -25.92 16.12
CA ASP A 187 0.13 -26.59 17.38
C ASP A 187 -0.82 -27.79 17.21
N ASN A 188 -0.86 -28.37 15.99
CA ASN A 188 -1.60 -29.58 15.68
C ASN A 188 -0.68 -30.73 15.26
N ASN A 189 0.37 -31.01 16.04
CA ASN A 189 1.06 -32.29 16.05
C ASN A 189 1.24 -32.77 17.51
N GLY A 190 0.15 -33.23 18.10
CA GLY A 190 0.12 -33.98 19.33
C GLY A 190 -0.49 -35.37 19.07
#